data_829ce7511384dcb97d6f43243bcb4e58
#
_entry.id   829ce7511384dcb97d6f43243bcb4e58
#
_cell.length_a   1.000
_cell.length_b   1.000
_cell.length_c   1.000
_cell.angle_alpha   90.00
_cell.angle_beta   90.00
_cell.angle_gamma   90.00
#
_symmetry.space_group_name_H-M   'P 1'
#
loop_
_entity.id
_entity.type
_entity.pdbx_description
1 polymer ?
#
loop_
_entity_poly.entity_id
_entity_poly.type
_entity_poly.pdbx_seq_one_letter_code
_entity_poly.pdbx_strand_id
1 'polypeptide(L)'
;SSSVLLFHFTSLEMYTCVIHMAFFYFLLGIFTGAVVLLALGVLTPSFKYIPKASLAALIMSSVVTMIEYHIVPNIWKVRRLDLVPLAVTFFGCFYDIEIGILTGIGVALCILLYRTVWPEVVKTNCGNYVLLKVQGNLNYPGVEHVNNEIQKASQTDPHPPAIVVDLSVVTSIDFSVTQALLTVLEEMKNKSILVFFFGVQDDVGNMMIRSGIDSEIINQGEQRVIDTINSLDVVSQN
;
A
#
# COMPACT_ATOMS: atom_id res chain seq x y z
N SER A 1 -7.16 35.43 27.70
CA SER A 1 -8.41 34.81 28.21
C SER A 1 -9.56 34.80 27.22
N SER A 2 -9.59 35.69 26.22
CA SER A 2 -10.67 35.70 25.20
C SER A 2 -10.61 34.54 24.22
N SER A 3 -9.44 34.02 23.88
CA SER A 3 -9.27 32.90 22.98
C SER A 3 -9.75 31.56 23.57
N VAL A 4 -9.64 31.38 24.87
CA VAL A 4 -10.13 30.16 25.56
C VAL A 4 -11.65 30.14 25.62
N LEU A 5 -12.29 31.30 25.79
CA LEU A 5 -13.74 31.45 25.78
C LEU A 5 -14.33 31.18 24.38
N LEU A 6 -13.66 31.67 23.33
CA LEU A 6 -14.05 31.40 21.95
C LEU A 6 -13.95 29.90 21.62
N PHE A 7 -12.89 29.24 22.05
CA PHE A 7 -12.69 27.79 21.83
C PHE A 7 -13.75 26.95 22.56
N HIS A 8 -14.14 27.37 23.78
CA HIS A 8 -15.22 26.73 24.55
C HIS A 8 -16.59 26.94 23.91
N PHE A 9 -16.83 28.12 23.31
CA PHE A 9 -18.11 28.43 22.67
C PHE A 9 -18.27 27.62 21.35
N THR A 10 -17.24 27.54 20.53
CA THR A 10 -17.27 26.75 19.28
C THR A 10 -17.37 25.24 19.54
N SER A 11 -16.77 24.74 20.62
CA SER A 11 -16.92 23.33 21.00
C SER A 11 -18.36 23.03 21.48
N LEU A 12 -18.98 23.92 22.24
CA LEU A 12 -20.36 23.74 22.71
C LEU A 12 -21.36 23.71 21.53
N GLU A 13 -21.21 24.61 20.57
CA GLU A 13 -22.05 24.61 19.36
C GLU A 13 -21.87 23.33 18.52
N MET A 14 -20.65 22.84 18.42
CA MET A 14 -20.35 21.60 17.71
C MET A 14 -21.01 20.37 18.40
N TYR A 15 -20.93 20.28 19.73
CA TYR A 15 -21.61 19.23 20.49
C TYR A 15 -23.13 19.29 20.35
N THR A 16 -23.70 20.48 20.38
CA THR A 16 -25.15 20.68 20.23
C THR A 16 -25.59 20.24 18.81
N CYS A 17 -24.85 20.59 17.79
CA CYS A 17 -25.11 20.19 16.41
C CYS A 17 -25.02 18.66 16.26
N VAL A 18 -24.03 18.00 16.83
CA VAL A 18 -23.87 16.54 16.78
C VAL A 18 -25.02 15.83 17.50
N ILE A 19 -25.45 16.34 18.66
CA ILE A 19 -26.58 15.78 19.42
C ILE A 19 -27.89 15.93 18.62
N HIS A 20 -28.13 17.09 18.00
CA HIS A 20 -29.31 17.32 17.16
C HIS A 20 -29.30 16.38 15.92
N MET A 21 -28.16 16.22 15.28
CA MET A 21 -28.00 15.29 14.17
C MET A 21 -28.27 13.83 14.61
N ALA A 22 -27.68 13.40 15.72
CA ALA A 22 -27.89 12.06 16.27
C ALA A 22 -29.35 11.81 16.62
N PHE A 23 -30.03 12.78 17.23
CA PHE A 23 -31.44 12.70 17.57
C PHE A 23 -32.31 12.64 16.31
N PHE A 24 -31.98 13.42 15.27
CA PHE A 24 -32.68 13.39 13.99
C PHE A 24 -32.56 12.04 13.29
N TYR A 25 -31.34 11.47 13.25
CA TYR A 25 -31.12 10.12 12.69
C TYR A 25 -31.83 9.03 13.49
N PHE A 26 -31.92 9.16 14.81
CA PHE A 26 -32.64 8.24 15.66
C PHE A 26 -34.14 8.28 15.38
N LEU A 27 -34.73 9.48 15.28
CA LEU A 27 -36.13 9.67 14.92
C LEU A 27 -36.42 9.15 13.50
N LEU A 28 -35.56 9.43 12.55
CA LEU A 28 -35.65 8.92 11.18
C LEU A 28 -35.63 7.39 11.17
N GLY A 29 -34.76 6.77 11.97
CA GLY A 29 -34.66 5.31 12.13
C GLY A 29 -35.94 4.69 12.69
N ILE A 30 -36.54 5.31 13.72
CA ILE A 30 -37.83 4.86 14.28
C ILE A 30 -38.94 4.98 13.25
N PHE A 31 -39.02 6.11 12.55
CA PHE A 31 -40.04 6.33 11.52
C PHE A 31 -39.88 5.32 10.38
N THR A 32 -38.68 5.13 9.88
CA THR A 32 -38.40 4.14 8.84
C THR A 32 -38.71 2.72 9.31
N GLY A 33 -38.36 2.37 10.54
CA GLY A 33 -38.71 1.08 11.14
C GLY A 33 -40.22 0.87 11.24
N ALA A 34 -40.97 1.89 11.67
CA ALA A 34 -42.41 1.82 11.76
C ALA A 34 -43.08 1.64 10.37
N VAL A 35 -42.59 2.37 9.35
CA VAL A 35 -43.08 2.24 7.96
C VAL A 35 -42.77 0.85 7.41
N VAL A 36 -41.60 0.31 7.67
CA VAL A 36 -41.20 -1.05 7.24
C VAL A 36 -42.10 -2.12 7.91
N LEU A 37 -42.34 -2.00 9.23
CA LEU A 37 -43.19 -2.92 9.94
C LEU A 37 -44.64 -2.86 9.43
N LEU A 38 -45.16 -1.66 9.17
CA LEU A 38 -46.51 -1.46 8.61
C LEU A 38 -46.58 -2.05 7.18
N ALA A 39 -45.55 -1.80 6.36
CA ALA A 39 -45.47 -2.37 5.02
C ALA A 39 -45.41 -3.91 5.08
N LEU A 40 -44.61 -4.49 5.96
CA LEU A 40 -44.56 -5.94 6.18
C LEU A 40 -45.91 -6.49 6.61
N GLY A 41 -46.60 -5.85 7.56
CA GLY A 41 -47.90 -6.29 8.04
C GLY A 41 -48.99 -6.29 6.96
N VAL A 42 -49.00 -5.26 6.10
CA VAL A 42 -50.02 -5.09 5.06
C VAL A 42 -49.67 -5.83 3.76
N LEU A 43 -48.39 -5.82 3.35
CA LEU A 43 -47.98 -6.39 2.08
C LEU A 43 -47.68 -7.90 2.14
N THR A 44 -47.30 -8.44 3.30
CA THR A 44 -46.95 -9.86 3.45
C THR A 44 -48.03 -10.81 2.94
N PRO A 45 -49.32 -10.59 3.20
CA PRO A 45 -50.39 -11.44 2.64
C PRO A 45 -50.45 -11.39 1.11
N SER A 46 -50.12 -10.23 0.50
CA SER A 46 -50.11 -10.04 -0.95
C SER A 46 -48.92 -10.72 -1.63
N PHE A 47 -47.78 -10.87 -0.94
CA PHE A 47 -46.61 -11.56 -1.49
C PHE A 47 -46.84 -13.06 -1.74
N LYS A 48 -47.84 -13.66 -1.07
CA LYS A 48 -48.21 -15.07 -1.31
C LYS A 48 -48.63 -15.33 -2.77
N TYR A 49 -49.16 -14.31 -3.46
CA TYR A 49 -49.63 -14.42 -4.83
C TYR A 49 -48.55 -14.13 -5.88
N ILE A 50 -47.35 -13.68 -5.46
CA ILE A 50 -46.26 -13.41 -6.39
C ILE A 50 -45.54 -14.73 -6.73
N PRO A 51 -45.50 -15.13 -8.00
CA PRO A 51 -44.80 -16.35 -8.41
C PRO A 51 -43.31 -16.20 -8.14
N LYS A 52 -42.71 -17.21 -7.51
CA LYS A 52 -41.26 -17.23 -7.19
C LYS A 52 -40.39 -16.97 -8.43
N ALA A 53 -40.83 -17.40 -9.59
CA ALA A 53 -40.12 -17.17 -10.87
C ALA A 53 -40.01 -15.68 -11.22
N SER A 54 -41.04 -14.86 -10.93
CA SER A 54 -40.96 -13.41 -11.17
C SER A 54 -39.96 -12.72 -10.26
N LEU A 55 -39.88 -13.11 -8.97
CA LEU A 55 -38.92 -12.59 -8.03
C LEU A 55 -37.48 -12.96 -8.47
N ALA A 56 -37.29 -14.22 -8.84
CA ALA A 56 -35.98 -14.68 -9.36
C ALA A 56 -35.57 -13.93 -10.65
N ALA A 57 -36.52 -13.68 -11.56
CA ALA A 57 -36.24 -12.94 -12.78
C ALA A 57 -35.86 -11.47 -12.52
N LEU A 58 -36.52 -10.81 -11.57
CA LEU A 58 -36.14 -9.44 -11.15
C LEU A 58 -34.75 -9.36 -10.55
N ILE A 59 -34.40 -10.32 -9.67
CA ILE A 59 -33.05 -10.38 -9.08
C ILE A 59 -31.99 -10.65 -10.17
N MET A 60 -32.23 -11.62 -11.04
CA MET A 60 -31.33 -11.90 -12.14
C MET A 60 -31.15 -10.73 -13.10
N SER A 61 -32.23 -10.04 -13.45
CA SER A 61 -32.18 -8.86 -14.32
C SER A 61 -31.33 -7.75 -13.71
N SER A 62 -31.48 -7.47 -12.41
CA SER A 62 -30.70 -6.43 -11.74
C SER A 62 -29.21 -6.84 -11.60
N VAL A 63 -28.90 -8.09 -11.30
CA VAL A 63 -27.52 -8.58 -11.18
C VAL A 63 -26.80 -8.54 -12.53
N VAL A 64 -27.45 -8.95 -13.62
CA VAL A 64 -26.84 -8.94 -14.96
C VAL A 64 -26.44 -7.53 -15.40
N THR A 65 -27.21 -6.51 -15.06
CA THR A 65 -26.87 -5.12 -15.39
C THR A 65 -25.68 -4.57 -14.58
N MET A 66 -25.36 -5.17 -13.44
CA MET A 66 -24.22 -4.79 -12.60
C MET A 66 -22.90 -5.45 -13.04
N ILE A 67 -22.94 -6.44 -13.91
CA ILE A 67 -21.74 -7.15 -14.37
C ILE A 67 -20.97 -6.29 -15.38
N GLU A 68 -19.88 -5.73 -14.97
CA GLU A 68 -18.94 -4.98 -15.83
C GLU A 68 -17.96 -5.93 -16.53
N TYR A 69 -18.42 -6.71 -17.50
CA TYR A 69 -17.59 -7.68 -18.22
C TYR A 69 -16.42 -7.03 -19.00
N HIS A 70 -16.48 -5.73 -19.28
CA HIS A 70 -15.42 -4.99 -19.98
C HIS A 70 -14.12 -4.83 -19.14
N ILE A 71 -14.19 -5.00 -17.84
CA ILE A 71 -13.03 -4.89 -16.95
C ILE A 71 -12.13 -6.12 -17.06
N VAL A 72 -12.69 -7.31 -17.27
CA VAL A 72 -11.95 -8.58 -17.31
C VAL A 72 -10.81 -8.58 -18.34
N PRO A 73 -11.00 -8.20 -19.62
CA PRO A 73 -9.91 -8.18 -20.60
C PRO A 73 -8.85 -7.12 -20.29
N ASN A 74 -9.23 -6.02 -19.62
CA ASN A 74 -8.27 -4.99 -19.20
C ASN A 74 -7.38 -5.48 -18.06
N ILE A 75 -7.96 -6.14 -17.04
CA ILE A 75 -7.20 -6.77 -15.96
C ILE A 75 -6.26 -7.85 -16.52
N TRP A 76 -6.71 -8.66 -17.45
CA TRP A 76 -5.89 -9.70 -18.10
C TRP A 76 -4.63 -9.12 -18.75
N LYS A 77 -4.75 -7.96 -19.42
CA LYS A 77 -3.63 -7.28 -20.09
C LYS A 77 -2.65 -6.62 -19.12
N VAL A 78 -3.16 -6.09 -18.01
CA VAL A 78 -2.36 -5.31 -17.06
C VAL A 78 -1.74 -6.20 -15.98
N ARG A 79 -2.54 -7.04 -15.31
CA ARG A 79 -2.10 -7.87 -14.18
C ARG A 79 -2.89 -9.17 -14.07
N ARG A 80 -2.31 -10.26 -14.52
CA ARG A 80 -2.94 -11.59 -14.48
C ARG A 80 -3.19 -12.11 -13.05
N LEU A 81 -2.36 -11.70 -12.07
CA LEU A 81 -2.50 -12.11 -10.66
C LEU A 81 -3.77 -11.57 -10.02
N ASP A 82 -4.28 -10.42 -10.47
CA ASP A 82 -5.50 -9.81 -9.90
C ASP A 82 -6.78 -10.56 -10.36
N LEU A 83 -6.67 -11.45 -11.35
CA LEU A 83 -7.76 -12.34 -11.72
C LEU A 83 -7.92 -13.55 -10.77
N VAL A 84 -6.88 -13.89 -10.01
CA VAL A 84 -6.95 -15.05 -9.10
C VAL A 84 -8.03 -14.87 -8.04
N PRO A 85 -8.09 -13.77 -7.26
CA PRO A 85 -9.15 -13.56 -6.28
C PRO A 85 -10.54 -13.46 -6.94
N LEU A 86 -10.64 -12.87 -8.13
CA LEU A 86 -11.90 -12.81 -8.89
C LEU A 86 -12.40 -14.23 -9.25
N ALA A 87 -11.50 -15.07 -9.77
CA ALA A 87 -11.85 -16.44 -10.14
C ALA A 87 -12.24 -17.27 -8.90
N VAL A 88 -11.47 -17.14 -7.80
CA VAL A 88 -11.75 -17.85 -6.55
C VAL A 88 -13.11 -17.45 -5.98
N THR A 89 -13.40 -16.14 -5.95
CA THR A 89 -14.71 -15.62 -5.50
C THR A 89 -15.82 -16.15 -6.39
N PHE A 90 -15.66 -16.07 -7.71
CA PHE A 90 -16.66 -16.51 -8.66
C PHE A 90 -17.00 -18.01 -8.50
N PHE A 91 -15.99 -18.87 -8.48
CA PHE A 91 -16.21 -20.31 -8.28
C PHE A 91 -16.69 -20.64 -6.87
N GLY A 92 -16.21 -19.93 -5.84
CA GLY A 92 -16.67 -20.10 -4.48
C GLY A 92 -18.17 -19.80 -4.30
N CYS A 93 -18.69 -18.78 -4.98
CA CYS A 93 -20.11 -18.40 -4.94
C CYS A 93 -21.04 -19.46 -5.54
N PHE A 94 -20.55 -20.40 -6.36
CA PHE A 94 -21.36 -21.53 -6.81
C PHE A 94 -21.63 -22.55 -5.70
N TYR A 95 -20.73 -22.60 -4.70
CA TYR A 95 -20.93 -23.49 -3.55
C TYR A 95 -21.77 -22.79 -2.48
N ASP A 96 -21.34 -21.62 -2.07
CA ASP A 96 -22.06 -20.76 -1.12
C ASP A 96 -21.57 -19.31 -1.30
N ILE A 97 -22.50 -18.34 -1.30
CA ILE A 97 -22.17 -16.93 -1.49
C ILE A 97 -21.29 -16.40 -0.36
N GLU A 98 -21.59 -16.78 0.89
CA GLU A 98 -20.83 -16.33 2.06
C GLU A 98 -19.40 -16.86 2.04
N ILE A 99 -19.24 -18.14 1.74
CA ILE A 99 -17.92 -18.79 1.66
C ILE A 99 -17.13 -18.25 0.46
N GLY A 100 -17.81 -18.03 -0.68
CA GLY A 100 -17.19 -17.47 -1.88
C GLY A 100 -16.58 -16.09 -1.64
N ILE A 101 -17.33 -15.20 -0.99
CA ILE A 101 -16.85 -13.85 -0.65
C ILE A 101 -15.68 -13.93 0.36
N LEU A 102 -15.83 -14.72 1.41
CA LEU A 102 -14.81 -14.82 2.47
C LEU A 102 -13.49 -15.39 1.92
N THR A 103 -13.53 -16.43 1.12
CA THR A 103 -12.34 -17.02 0.48
C THR A 103 -11.71 -16.07 -0.53
N GLY A 104 -12.51 -15.35 -1.31
CA GLY A 104 -12.01 -14.33 -2.24
C GLY A 104 -11.27 -13.18 -1.53
N ILE A 105 -11.83 -12.67 -0.44
CA ILE A 105 -11.17 -11.65 0.40
C ILE A 105 -9.87 -12.20 0.99
N GLY A 106 -9.89 -13.43 1.52
CA GLY A 106 -8.69 -14.07 2.07
C GLY A 106 -7.55 -14.18 1.05
N VAL A 107 -7.86 -14.64 -0.17
CA VAL A 107 -6.87 -14.73 -1.25
C VAL A 107 -6.38 -13.35 -1.67
N ALA A 108 -7.25 -12.34 -1.78
CA ALA A 108 -6.86 -10.98 -2.11
C ALA A 108 -5.91 -10.38 -1.08
N LEU A 109 -6.19 -10.59 0.22
CA LEU A 109 -5.31 -10.17 1.31
C LEU A 109 -3.95 -10.88 1.27
N CYS A 110 -3.93 -12.19 1.02
CA CYS A 110 -2.68 -12.94 0.88
C CYS A 110 -1.80 -12.40 -0.26
N ILE A 111 -2.39 -12.10 -1.42
CA ILE A 111 -1.68 -11.53 -2.55
C ILE A 111 -1.16 -10.11 -2.20
N LEU A 112 -1.98 -9.30 -1.53
CA LEU A 112 -1.59 -7.96 -1.10
C LEU A 112 -0.40 -8.02 -0.12
N LEU A 113 -0.48 -8.88 0.91
CA LEU A 113 0.59 -9.08 1.88
C LEU A 113 1.87 -9.58 1.20
N TYR A 114 1.76 -10.54 0.29
CA TYR A 114 2.90 -11.05 -0.46
C TYR A 114 3.64 -9.93 -1.20
N ARG A 115 2.91 -9.06 -1.90
CA ARG A 115 3.50 -7.91 -2.63
C ARG A 115 4.12 -6.86 -1.69
N THR A 116 3.55 -6.70 -0.51
CA THR A 116 4.06 -5.75 0.50
C THR A 116 5.37 -6.23 1.11
N VAL A 117 5.52 -7.54 1.30
CA VAL A 117 6.72 -8.17 1.87
C VAL A 117 7.87 -8.23 0.86
N TRP A 118 7.57 -8.47 -0.42
CA TRP A 118 8.57 -8.57 -1.49
C TRP A 118 8.42 -7.42 -2.49
N PRO A 119 8.97 -6.21 -2.19
CA PRO A 119 9.06 -5.15 -3.17
C PRO A 119 9.97 -5.59 -4.32
N GLU A 120 9.62 -5.19 -5.53
CA GLU A 120 10.44 -5.50 -6.70
C GLU A 120 11.70 -4.63 -6.69
N VAL A 121 12.86 -5.27 -6.64
CA VAL A 121 14.16 -4.59 -6.69
C VAL A 121 14.83 -4.94 -8.01
N VAL A 122 15.01 -3.93 -8.87
CA VAL A 122 15.70 -4.09 -10.14
C VAL A 122 17.17 -3.79 -9.95
N LYS A 123 18.02 -4.81 -10.16
CA LYS A 123 19.47 -4.69 -10.09
C LYS A 123 20.02 -4.40 -11.48
N THR A 124 20.80 -3.30 -11.60
CA THR A 124 21.52 -2.93 -12.81
C THR A 124 22.99 -2.78 -12.47
N ASN A 125 23.84 -3.50 -13.20
CA ASN A 125 25.31 -3.38 -13.03
C ASN A 125 25.82 -2.31 -14.00
N CYS A 126 26.37 -1.23 -13.47
CA CYS A 126 26.93 -0.10 -14.24
C CYS A 126 28.47 -0.14 -14.37
N GLY A 127 29.11 -1.28 -14.09
CA GLY A 127 30.55 -1.46 -14.14
C GLY A 127 31.22 -1.08 -12.82
N ASN A 128 31.39 0.19 -12.52
CA ASN A 128 32.03 0.68 -11.29
C ASN A 128 31.09 0.73 -10.08
N TYR A 129 29.77 0.57 -10.26
CA TYR A 129 28.80 0.52 -9.17
C TYR A 129 27.61 -0.35 -9.53
N VAL A 130 26.89 -0.80 -8.52
CA VAL A 130 25.61 -1.52 -8.68
C VAL A 130 24.46 -0.61 -8.31
N LEU A 131 23.56 -0.39 -9.25
CA LEU A 131 22.33 0.36 -9.03
C LEU A 131 21.21 -0.61 -8.63
N LEU A 132 20.61 -0.38 -7.47
CA LEU A 132 19.44 -1.09 -6.96
C LEU A 132 18.25 -0.14 -6.97
N LYS A 133 17.33 -0.33 -7.90
CA LYS A 133 16.10 0.46 -8.00
C LYS A 133 14.98 -0.22 -7.26
N VAL A 134 14.49 0.40 -6.17
CA VAL A 134 13.37 -0.10 -5.37
C VAL A 134 12.06 0.38 -5.97
N GLN A 135 11.15 -0.55 -6.31
CA GLN A 135 9.84 -0.24 -6.84
C GLN A 135 8.77 -0.43 -5.77
N GLY A 136 8.10 0.67 -5.40
CA GLY A 136 7.04 0.68 -4.40
C GLY A 136 7.45 1.27 -3.05
N ASN A 137 6.52 1.27 -2.10
CA ASN A 137 6.77 1.77 -0.74
C ASN A 137 7.63 0.81 0.06
N LEU A 138 8.53 1.38 0.85
CA LEU A 138 9.43 0.63 1.69
C LEU A 138 8.86 0.54 3.12
N ASN A 139 8.27 -0.62 3.43
CA ASN A 139 7.74 -0.95 4.74
C ASN A 139 8.71 -1.89 5.48
N TYR A 140 8.53 -2.07 6.80
CA TYR A 140 9.39 -2.93 7.62
C TYR A 140 9.65 -4.34 7.01
N PRO A 141 8.65 -5.10 6.55
CA PRO A 141 8.93 -6.41 5.93
C PRO A 141 9.64 -6.28 4.58
N GLY A 142 9.41 -5.19 3.84
CA GLY A 142 10.05 -4.95 2.54
C GLY A 142 11.51 -4.54 2.65
N VAL A 143 11.92 -3.86 3.73
CA VAL A 143 13.30 -3.44 3.92
C VAL A 143 14.25 -4.63 4.08
N GLU A 144 13.79 -5.71 4.70
CA GLU A 144 14.58 -6.93 4.83
C GLU A 144 14.94 -7.51 3.46
N HIS A 145 14.00 -7.47 2.52
CA HIS A 145 14.27 -7.90 1.15
C HIS A 145 15.29 -6.99 0.45
N VAL A 146 15.17 -5.66 0.61
CA VAL A 146 16.14 -4.70 0.06
C VAL A 146 17.53 -4.91 0.68
N ASN A 147 17.61 -5.13 1.99
CA ASN A 147 18.84 -5.41 2.69
C ASN A 147 19.52 -6.68 2.16
N ASN A 148 18.75 -7.73 1.94
CA ASN A 148 19.25 -8.97 1.33
C ASN A 148 19.78 -8.75 -0.10
N GLU A 149 19.12 -7.90 -0.88
CA GLU A 149 19.59 -7.55 -2.23
C GLU A 149 20.87 -6.69 -2.19
N ILE A 150 21.02 -5.77 -1.23
CA ILE A 150 22.25 -5.03 -0.99
C ILE A 150 23.39 -6.00 -0.62
N GLN A 151 23.14 -6.95 0.27
CA GLN A 151 24.13 -7.97 0.64
C GLN A 151 24.52 -8.86 -0.54
N LYS A 152 23.56 -9.31 -1.35
CA LYS A 152 23.86 -10.06 -2.58
C LYS A 152 24.64 -9.23 -3.59
N ALA A 153 24.34 -7.94 -3.71
CA ALA A 153 25.09 -7.04 -4.57
C ALA A 153 26.54 -6.91 -4.10
N SER A 154 26.77 -6.85 -2.78
CA SER A 154 28.13 -6.78 -2.20
C SER A 154 28.98 -8.04 -2.43
N GLN A 155 28.35 -9.19 -2.69
CA GLN A 155 29.02 -10.47 -2.94
C GLN A 155 29.25 -10.77 -4.43
N THR A 156 28.88 -9.85 -5.32
CA THR A 156 29.03 -10.04 -6.78
C THR A 156 30.50 -9.88 -7.18
N ASP A 157 31.04 -10.79 -7.99
CA ASP A 157 32.37 -10.68 -8.54
C ASP A 157 32.36 -9.91 -9.90
N PRO A 158 33.20 -8.87 -10.09
CA PRO A 158 34.11 -8.26 -9.11
C PRO A 158 33.38 -7.49 -8.03
N HIS A 159 33.91 -7.41 -6.82
CA HIS A 159 33.33 -6.67 -5.70
C HIS A 159 33.10 -5.20 -6.09
N PRO A 160 31.86 -4.71 -6.09
CA PRO A 160 31.59 -3.33 -6.46
C PRO A 160 32.11 -2.39 -5.36
N PRO A 161 32.86 -1.34 -5.70
CA PRO A 161 33.33 -0.35 -4.73
C PRO A 161 32.18 0.47 -4.14
N ALA A 162 31.04 0.56 -4.85
CA ALA A 162 29.88 1.31 -4.40
C ALA A 162 28.55 0.66 -4.81
N ILE A 163 27.55 0.85 -3.97
CA ILE A 163 26.15 0.45 -4.23
C ILE A 163 25.29 1.71 -4.16
N VAL A 164 24.50 1.95 -5.20
CA VAL A 164 23.54 3.07 -5.27
C VAL A 164 22.14 2.52 -5.16
N VAL A 165 21.39 3.00 -4.17
CA VAL A 165 19.98 2.61 -3.95
C VAL A 165 19.09 3.75 -4.41
N ASP A 166 18.30 3.53 -5.47
CA ASP A 166 17.34 4.48 -6.01
C ASP A 166 16.00 4.34 -5.24
N LEU A 167 15.67 5.38 -4.48
CA LEU A 167 14.45 5.50 -3.69
C LEU A 167 13.46 6.51 -4.29
N SER A 168 13.57 6.86 -5.56
CA SER A 168 12.75 7.90 -6.21
C SER A 168 11.24 7.61 -6.19
N VAL A 169 10.87 6.34 -6.11
CA VAL A 169 9.45 5.90 -6.05
C VAL A 169 8.94 5.76 -4.61
N VAL A 170 9.85 5.75 -3.62
CA VAL A 170 9.49 5.59 -2.21
C VAL A 170 8.96 6.90 -1.65
N THR A 171 7.68 6.92 -1.29
CA THR A 171 6.98 8.12 -0.79
C THR A 171 6.96 8.23 0.73
N SER A 172 7.10 7.11 1.42
CA SER A 172 7.12 7.05 2.89
C SER A 172 7.96 5.90 3.39
N ILE A 173 8.59 6.10 4.55
CA ILE A 173 9.33 5.07 5.29
C ILE A 173 8.94 5.13 6.75
N ASP A 174 9.06 3.99 7.45
CA ASP A 174 8.84 3.90 8.89
C ASP A 174 10.16 4.03 9.65
N PHE A 175 10.08 4.37 10.95
CA PHE A 175 11.27 4.40 11.82
C PHE A 175 12.02 3.06 11.83
N SER A 176 11.29 1.94 11.81
CA SER A 176 11.90 0.60 11.75
C SER A 176 12.71 0.36 10.48
N VAL A 177 12.25 0.93 9.36
CA VAL A 177 12.98 0.90 8.08
C VAL A 177 14.30 1.65 8.18
N THR A 178 14.29 2.85 8.77
CA THR A 178 15.53 3.64 8.93
C THR A 178 16.55 2.93 9.82
N GLN A 179 16.12 2.26 10.89
CA GLN A 179 17.00 1.47 11.75
C GLN A 179 17.59 0.26 11.01
N ALA A 180 16.80 -0.43 10.20
CA ALA A 180 17.27 -1.55 9.39
C ALA A 180 18.29 -1.09 8.34
N LEU A 181 18.06 0.06 7.69
CA LEU A 181 19.00 0.65 6.75
C LEU A 181 20.33 1.06 7.43
N LEU A 182 20.27 1.64 8.64
CA LEU A 182 21.48 1.96 9.42
C LEU A 182 22.32 0.73 9.68
N THR A 183 21.71 -0.38 10.09
CA THR A 183 22.42 -1.62 10.34
C THR A 183 23.16 -2.12 9.10
N VAL A 184 22.51 -2.05 7.94
CA VAL A 184 23.14 -2.45 6.67
C VAL A 184 24.24 -1.48 6.25
N LEU A 185 24.07 -0.18 6.46
CA LEU A 185 25.12 0.82 6.18
C LEU A 185 26.38 0.55 7.01
N GLU A 186 26.23 0.23 8.30
CA GLU A 186 27.35 -0.14 9.16
C GLU A 186 28.05 -1.44 8.67
N GLU A 187 27.27 -2.43 8.26
CA GLU A 187 27.81 -3.67 7.71
C GLU A 187 28.57 -3.44 6.40
N MET A 188 28.02 -2.63 5.48
CA MET A 188 28.68 -2.30 4.21
C MET A 188 29.95 -1.46 4.43
N LYS A 189 29.93 -0.55 5.39
CA LYS A 189 31.12 0.21 5.81
C LYS A 189 32.25 -0.70 6.30
N ASN A 190 31.92 -1.72 7.08
CA ASN A 190 32.89 -2.72 7.54
C ASN A 190 33.49 -3.56 6.39
N LYS A 191 32.74 -3.71 5.29
CA LYS A 191 33.22 -4.36 4.05
C LYS A 191 33.91 -3.40 3.10
N SER A 192 34.12 -2.12 3.49
CA SER A 192 34.70 -1.05 2.65
C SER A 192 33.90 -0.79 1.37
N ILE A 193 32.58 -1.01 1.40
CA ILE A 193 31.65 -0.72 0.30
C ILE A 193 30.88 0.54 0.64
N LEU A 194 30.89 1.52 -0.25
CA LEU A 194 30.13 2.75 -0.09
C LEU A 194 28.68 2.54 -0.56
N VAL A 195 27.71 3.02 0.24
CA VAL A 195 26.28 2.97 -0.11
C VAL A 195 25.78 4.38 -0.21
N PHE A 196 25.13 4.72 -1.34
CA PHE A 196 24.51 6.02 -1.59
C PHE A 196 23.02 5.84 -1.85
N PHE A 197 22.22 6.81 -1.38
CA PHE A 197 20.79 6.87 -1.65
C PHE A 197 20.49 7.98 -2.66
N PHE A 198 19.82 7.60 -3.75
CA PHE A 198 19.48 8.50 -4.84
C PHE A 198 17.96 8.70 -4.91
N GLY A 199 17.51 9.90 -5.34
CA GLY A 199 16.10 10.19 -5.58
C GLY A 199 15.24 10.23 -4.31
N VAL A 200 15.86 10.44 -3.14
CA VAL A 200 15.14 10.47 -1.85
C VAL A 200 14.26 11.73 -1.78
N GLN A 201 12.96 11.56 -1.53
CA GLN A 201 12.03 12.67 -1.32
C GLN A 201 12.35 13.39 0.01
N ASP A 202 12.02 14.69 0.09
CA ASP A 202 12.38 15.53 1.23
C ASP A 202 11.86 14.99 2.58
N ASP A 203 10.64 14.44 2.62
CA ASP A 203 10.05 13.86 3.82
C ASP A 203 10.81 12.60 4.28
N VAL A 204 11.16 11.75 3.33
CA VAL A 204 11.92 10.53 3.57
C VAL A 204 13.35 10.88 4.00
N GLY A 205 14.00 11.82 3.32
CA GLY A 205 15.34 12.30 3.63
C GLY A 205 15.44 12.91 5.03
N ASN A 206 14.48 13.74 5.41
CA ASN A 206 14.40 14.31 6.74
C ASN A 206 14.25 13.24 7.83
N MET A 207 13.48 12.19 7.58
CA MET A 207 13.32 11.06 8.50
C MET A 207 14.64 10.26 8.63
N MET A 208 15.32 9.99 7.51
CA MET A 208 16.60 9.30 7.49
C MET A 208 17.67 10.08 8.27
N ILE A 209 17.78 11.40 8.07
CA ILE A 209 18.74 12.26 8.78
C ILE A 209 18.44 12.29 10.28
N ARG A 210 17.17 12.44 10.67
CA ARG A 210 16.76 12.41 12.09
C ARG A 210 17.05 11.07 12.77
N SER A 211 17.08 9.99 12.01
CA SER A 211 17.40 8.65 12.52
C SER A 211 18.91 8.38 12.60
N GLY A 212 19.77 9.31 12.14
CA GLY A 212 21.24 9.21 12.25
C GLY A 212 21.94 8.80 10.95
N ILE A 213 21.23 8.75 9.82
CA ILE A 213 21.87 8.54 8.51
C ILE A 213 22.52 9.86 8.07
N ASP A 214 23.77 9.77 7.63
CA ASP A 214 24.54 10.94 7.23
C ASP A 214 23.94 11.61 5.98
N SER A 215 23.82 12.94 6.02
CA SER A 215 23.29 13.72 4.91
C SER A 215 24.15 13.65 3.64
N GLU A 216 25.45 13.34 3.80
CA GLU A 216 26.37 13.22 2.67
C GLU A 216 26.06 12.03 1.75
N ILE A 217 25.42 10.98 2.25
CA ILE A 217 25.04 9.80 1.46
C ILE A 217 23.62 9.86 0.89
N ILE A 218 22.88 10.92 1.23
CA ILE A 218 21.49 11.15 0.80
C ILE A 218 21.48 12.22 -0.30
N ASN A 219 20.77 11.96 -1.40
CA ASN A 219 20.52 12.90 -2.49
C ASN A 219 21.76 13.53 -3.13
N GLN A 220 22.89 12.84 -3.11
CA GLN A 220 23.95 13.21 -4.02
C GLN A 220 23.45 12.95 -5.45
N GLY A 221 23.41 14.01 -6.28
CA GLY A 221 23.01 13.88 -7.67
C GLY A 221 23.84 12.78 -8.35
N GLU A 222 23.25 12.06 -9.30
CA GLU A 222 23.88 10.93 -10.00
C GLU A 222 25.30 11.27 -10.47
N GLN A 223 25.51 12.51 -10.96
CA GLN A 223 26.78 13.03 -11.38
C GLN A 223 27.83 13.06 -10.24
N ARG A 224 27.43 13.48 -9.03
CA ARG A 224 28.35 13.53 -7.87
C ARG A 224 28.71 12.15 -7.35
N VAL A 225 27.75 11.22 -7.37
CA VAL A 225 28.01 9.82 -7.01
C VAL A 225 29.03 9.22 -7.98
N ILE A 226 28.87 9.46 -9.28
CA ILE A 226 29.82 9.02 -10.33
C ILE A 226 31.18 9.67 -10.12
N ASP A 227 31.26 10.98 -9.85
CA ASP A 227 32.51 11.70 -9.62
C ASP A 227 33.23 11.18 -8.36
N THR A 228 32.49 10.90 -7.30
CA THR A 228 33.04 10.33 -6.06
C THR A 228 33.56 8.91 -6.30
N ILE A 229 32.87 8.07 -7.02
CA ILE A 229 33.29 6.71 -7.37
C ILE A 229 34.54 6.77 -8.24
N ASN A 230 34.57 7.62 -9.26
CA ASN A 230 35.74 7.78 -10.14
C ASN A 230 36.98 8.32 -9.39
N SER A 231 36.78 9.20 -8.41
CA SER A 231 37.90 9.70 -7.58
C SER A 231 38.48 8.61 -6.67
N LEU A 232 37.66 7.67 -6.21
CA LEU A 232 38.11 6.55 -5.39
C LEU A 232 38.86 5.48 -6.20
N ASP A 233 38.48 5.25 -7.46
CA ASP A 233 39.18 4.35 -8.37
C ASP A 233 40.60 4.85 -8.67
N VAL A 234 40.78 6.17 -8.79
CA VAL A 234 42.10 6.77 -8.98
C VAL A 234 43.02 6.62 -7.75
N VAL A 235 42.43 6.63 -6.54
CA VAL A 235 43.18 6.46 -5.27
C VAL A 235 43.56 4.99 -5.02
N SER A 236 42.74 4.05 -5.50
CA SER A 236 42.99 2.60 -5.32
C SER A 236 44.04 2.01 -6.28
N GLN A 237 44.40 2.74 -7.35
CA GLN A 237 45.41 2.32 -8.34
C GLN A 237 46.79 2.90 -8.09
N ASN A 238 47.00 3.72 -7.05
CA ASN A 238 48.30 4.24 -6.58
C ASN A 238 48.67 3.59 -5.24
#